data_d40860dfa57bbc74edbc56ef379de691
#
_entry.id   d40860dfa57bbc74edbc56ef379de691
#
_cell.length_a   1.000
_cell.length_b   1.000
_cell.length_c   1.000
_cell.angle_alpha   90.00
_cell.angle_beta   90.00
_cell.angle_gamma   90.00
#
_symmetry.space_group_name_H-M   'P 1'
#
loop_
_entity.id
_entity.type
_entity.pdbx_description
1 polymer ?
#
loop_
_entity_poly.entity_id
_entity_poly.type
_entity_poly.pdbx_seq_one_letter_code
_entity_poly.pdbx_strand_id
1 'polypeptide(L)'
;MPGSGDQKPYLSPSQIETYLRCGEAYRRRYVDGERIAPGIVAVQGTGVHVGAEVNFKQKIGTGSDLPVRDIIDASVDGFDRGLTEGWTVDPEGPSVGDARDEVASLATVLAQEVCPAYQPTHVEQTVRIELPGAHDMLGVIDLAADGKVIDLKTTGKTMTQGQVDKLPQITFYAAAHKVLTGEIANEVVIENLVKSKKPKRVRIASTRDKRDFSALAARINAVSAGIQAGVFVPAEAGSWMCSPRWCGYYDSCPYVNGAKTTIVDLHVPGE
;
A
#
# COMPACT_ATOMS: atom_id res chain seq x y z
N MET A 1 -5.38 1.72 -20.07
CA MET A 1 -5.16 0.60 -20.99
C MET A 1 -6.26 -0.40 -20.75
N PRO A 2 -7.13 -0.72 -21.71
CA PRO A 2 -8.02 -1.87 -21.59
C PRO A 2 -7.12 -3.10 -21.64
N GLY A 3 -7.17 -3.91 -20.58
CA GLY A 3 -6.46 -5.18 -20.51
C GLY A 3 -6.92 -6.09 -21.64
N SER A 4 -5.96 -6.63 -22.38
CA SER A 4 -6.11 -7.75 -23.32
C SER A 4 -6.92 -8.85 -22.65
N GLY A 5 -7.96 -9.34 -23.33
CA GLY A 5 -8.90 -10.32 -22.83
C GLY A 5 -8.23 -11.56 -22.21
N ASP A 6 -8.92 -12.14 -21.25
CA ASP A 6 -8.74 -13.41 -20.55
C ASP A 6 -8.10 -13.42 -19.17
N GLN A 7 -7.65 -12.32 -18.59
CA GLN A 7 -7.23 -12.39 -17.18
C GLN A 7 -8.40 -12.10 -16.24
N LYS A 8 -8.67 -13.04 -15.34
CA LYS A 8 -9.64 -12.88 -14.25
C LYS A 8 -9.33 -11.60 -13.46
N PRO A 9 -10.33 -10.77 -13.12
CA PRO A 9 -10.12 -9.56 -12.34
C PRO A 9 -9.49 -9.86 -10.97
N TYR A 10 -8.69 -8.93 -10.48
CA TYR A 10 -7.97 -9.07 -9.22
C TYR A 10 -8.24 -7.91 -8.26
N LEU A 11 -7.99 -8.17 -6.97
CA LEU A 11 -7.96 -7.19 -5.91
C LEU A 11 -6.57 -7.15 -5.27
N SER A 12 -6.04 -5.96 -5.00
CA SER A 12 -4.89 -5.79 -4.12
C SER A 12 -5.35 -5.52 -2.68
N PRO A 13 -4.48 -5.68 -1.68
CA PRO A 13 -4.80 -5.27 -0.31
C PRO A 13 -5.28 -3.82 -0.21
N SER A 14 -4.64 -2.89 -0.92
CA SER A 14 -5.03 -1.47 -0.95
C SER A 14 -6.37 -1.23 -1.65
N GLN A 15 -6.72 -2.03 -2.65
CA GLN A 15 -8.05 -1.99 -3.27
C GLN A 15 -9.15 -2.41 -2.30
N ILE A 16 -8.94 -3.49 -1.56
CA ILE A 16 -9.88 -3.95 -0.52
C ILE A 16 -10.06 -2.88 0.56
N GLU A 17 -8.97 -2.30 1.06
CA GLU A 17 -9.03 -1.22 2.03
C GLU A 17 -9.78 0.00 1.50
N THR A 18 -9.54 0.38 0.25
CA THR A 18 -10.25 1.50 -0.38
C THR A 18 -11.73 1.23 -0.48
N TYR A 19 -12.14 0.03 -0.94
CA TYR A 19 -13.54 -0.35 -1.05
C TYR A 19 -14.24 -0.34 0.33
N LEU A 20 -13.64 -0.95 1.33
CA LEU A 20 -14.21 -1.02 2.69
C LEU A 20 -14.26 0.34 3.39
N ARG A 21 -13.36 1.24 3.06
CA ARG A 21 -13.33 2.59 3.60
C ARG A 21 -14.33 3.52 2.92
N CYS A 22 -14.43 3.43 1.60
CA CYS A 22 -15.35 4.21 0.79
C CYS A 22 -15.53 3.53 -0.58
N GLY A 23 -16.67 2.88 -0.79
CA GLY A 23 -17.00 2.24 -2.07
C GLY A 23 -17.03 3.24 -3.23
N GLU A 24 -17.48 4.49 -3.00
CA GLU A 24 -17.48 5.52 -4.03
C GLU A 24 -16.05 5.89 -4.48
N ALA A 25 -15.11 6.04 -3.54
CA ALA A 25 -13.71 6.28 -3.89
C ALA A 25 -13.09 5.10 -4.67
N TYR A 26 -13.48 3.87 -4.31
CA TYR A 26 -13.10 2.67 -5.06
C TYR A 26 -13.65 2.72 -6.48
N ARG A 27 -14.96 2.98 -6.66
CA ARG A 27 -15.62 3.04 -7.96
C ARG A 27 -14.92 4.03 -8.88
N ARG A 28 -14.74 5.27 -8.41
CA ARG A 28 -14.09 6.34 -9.18
C ARG A 28 -12.67 5.94 -9.62
N ARG A 29 -11.88 5.41 -8.69
CA ARG A 29 -10.48 5.07 -8.96
C ARG A 29 -10.31 3.86 -9.87
N TYR A 30 -11.05 2.78 -9.60
CA TYR A 30 -10.76 1.46 -10.18
C TYR A 30 -11.80 1.02 -11.22
N VAL A 31 -13.01 1.55 -11.19
CA VAL A 31 -14.06 1.27 -12.19
C VAL A 31 -14.08 2.37 -13.24
N ASP A 32 -14.16 3.62 -12.81
CA ASP A 32 -14.24 4.78 -13.74
C ASP A 32 -12.85 5.22 -14.24
N GLY A 33 -11.77 4.78 -13.60
CA GLY A 33 -10.40 5.09 -14.00
C GLY A 33 -9.93 6.50 -13.63
N GLU A 34 -10.65 7.21 -12.75
CA GLU A 34 -10.26 8.54 -12.26
C GLU A 34 -9.05 8.43 -11.33
N ARG A 35 -7.88 8.74 -11.85
CA ARG A 35 -6.64 8.68 -11.06
C ARG A 35 -6.32 10.05 -10.47
N ILE A 36 -6.04 10.05 -9.17
CA ILE A 36 -5.46 11.20 -8.47
C ILE A 36 -3.95 10.99 -8.39
N ALA A 37 -3.18 11.99 -8.78
CA ALA A 37 -1.73 11.94 -8.65
C ALA A 37 -1.31 11.84 -7.17
N PRO A 38 -0.23 11.13 -6.85
CA PRO A 38 0.24 10.98 -5.47
C PRO A 38 0.67 12.33 -4.89
N GLY A 39 0.52 12.50 -3.59
CA GLY A 39 1.16 13.62 -2.89
C GLY A 39 2.67 13.38 -2.75
N ILE A 40 3.43 14.45 -2.54
CA ILE A 40 4.90 14.42 -2.42
C ILE A 40 5.40 13.40 -1.39
N VAL A 41 4.66 13.19 -0.30
CA VAL A 41 4.98 12.21 0.76
C VAL A 41 4.93 10.77 0.24
N ALA A 42 4.03 10.47 -0.69
CA ALA A 42 3.98 9.15 -1.32
C ALA A 42 5.14 8.97 -2.31
N VAL A 43 5.51 10.03 -3.05
CA VAL A 43 6.67 10.02 -3.95
C VAL A 43 7.97 9.81 -3.17
N GLN A 44 8.11 10.41 -1.96
CA GLN A 44 9.23 10.12 -1.06
C GLN A 44 9.31 8.62 -0.70
N GLY A 45 8.17 8.01 -0.37
CA GLY A 45 8.10 6.57 -0.10
C GLY A 45 8.61 5.75 -1.27
N THR A 46 8.13 6.05 -2.47
CA THR A 46 8.58 5.38 -3.70
C THR A 46 10.09 5.51 -3.90
N GLY A 47 10.67 6.69 -3.68
CA GLY A 47 12.12 6.89 -3.77
C GLY A 47 12.91 5.96 -2.83
N VAL A 48 12.50 5.86 -1.56
CA VAL A 48 13.15 4.97 -0.59
C VAL A 48 13.02 3.49 -0.98
N HIS A 49 11.85 3.08 -1.50
CA HIS A 49 11.66 1.71 -2.01
C HIS A 49 12.58 1.41 -3.19
N VAL A 50 12.81 2.36 -4.11
CA VAL A 50 13.76 2.18 -5.23
C VAL A 50 15.17 1.91 -4.72
N GLY A 51 15.64 2.66 -3.72
CA GLY A 51 16.96 2.41 -3.11
C GLY A 51 17.06 1.02 -2.47
N ALA A 52 16.01 0.61 -1.76
CA ALA A 52 15.92 -0.74 -1.19
C ALA A 52 15.94 -1.83 -2.28
N GLU A 53 15.13 -1.66 -3.32
CA GLU A 53 15.03 -2.58 -4.45
C GLU A 53 16.39 -2.77 -5.14
N VAL A 54 17.08 -1.67 -5.46
CA VAL A 54 18.40 -1.71 -6.10
C VAL A 54 19.41 -2.45 -5.23
N ASN A 55 19.46 -2.13 -3.93
CA ASN A 55 20.37 -2.81 -3.01
C ASN A 55 20.05 -4.29 -2.88
N PHE A 56 18.81 -4.63 -2.57
CA PHE A 56 18.45 -6.01 -2.28
C PHE A 56 18.48 -6.91 -3.53
N LYS A 57 18.15 -6.41 -4.72
CA LYS A 57 18.27 -7.19 -5.96
C LYS A 57 19.70 -7.62 -6.24
N GLN A 58 20.67 -6.73 -6.12
CA GLN A 58 22.07 -7.09 -6.30
C GLN A 58 22.58 -7.98 -5.17
N LYS A 59 22.09 -7.78 -3.92
CA LYS A 59 22.50 -8.54 -2.74
C LYS A 59 22.12 -10.03 -2.85
N ILE A 60 21.05 -10.39 -3.58
CA ILE A 60 20.71 -11.80 -3.86
C ILE A 60 21.91 -12.53 -4.46
N GLY A 61 22.58 -11.92 -5.43
CA GLY A 61 23.70 -12.55 -6.14
C GLY A 61 25.07 -12.38 -5.47
N THR A 62 25.27 -11.28 -4.74
CA THR A 62 26.59 -10.92 -4.17
C THR A 62 26.74 -11.24 -2.70
N GLY A 63 25.64 -11.38 -1.96
CA GLY A 63 25.63 -11.54 -0.52
C GLY A 63 26.01 -10.28 0.27
N SER A 64 26.26 -9.17 -0.39
CA SER A 64 26.76 -7.93 0.23
C SER A 64 25.90 -6.73 -0.14
N ASP A 65 25.77 -5.78 0.76
CA ASP A 65 25.10 -4.51 0.50
C ASP A 65 25.93 -3.61 -0.43
N LEU A 66 25.26 -2.76 -1.19
CA LEU A 66 25.88 -1.66 -1.90
C LEU A 66 26.51 -0.65 -0.91
N PRO A 67 27.48 0.14 -1.36
CA PRO A 67 27.92 1.31 -0.62
C PRO A 67 26.73 2.20 -0.21
N VAL A 68 26.77 2.73 1.01
CA VAL A 68 25.68 3.57 1.56
C VAL A 68 25.30 4.70 0.59
N ARG A 69 26.31 5.32 -0.04
CA ARG A 69 26.09 6.40 -1.01
C ARG A 69 25.26 5.95 -2.20
N ASP A 70 25.55 4.78 -2.74
CA ASP A 70 24.86 4.28 -3.95
C ASP A 70 23.38 3.99 -3.65
N ILE A 71 23.05 3.55 -2.43
CA ILE A 71 21.66 3.35 -1.97
C ILE A 71 20.95 4.70 -1.83
N ILE A 72 21.64 5.72 -1.29
CA ILE A 72 21.11 7.07 -1.16
C ILE A 72 20.85 7.66 -2.55
N ASP A 73 21.83 7.60 -3.45
CA ASP A 73 21.72 8.13 -4.80
C ASP A 73 20.56 7.45 -5.56
N ALA A 74 20.42 6.12 -5.48
CA ALA A 74 19.30 5.39 -6.07
C ALA A 74 17.92 5.81 -5.50
N SER A 75 17.85 6.08 -4.19
CA SER A 75 16.63 6.54 -3.54
C SER A 75 16.22 7.93 -4.01
N VAL A 76 17.18 8.84 -4.10
CA VAL A 76 16.98 10.22 -4.56
C VAL A 76 16.60 10.24 -6.03
N ASP A 77 17.27 9.46 -6.87
CA ASP A 77 16.92 9.32 -8.28
C ASP A 77 15.50 8.75 -8.47
N GLY A 78 15.11 7.81 -7.63
CA GLY A 78 13.74 7.27 -7.61
C GLY A 78 12.70 8.34 -7.24
N PHE A 79 12.99 9.20 -6.27
CA PHE A 79 12.16 10.33 -5.90
C PHE A 79 12.07 11.35 -7.05
N ASP A 80 13.20 11.78 -7.61
CA ASP A 80 13.26 12.76 -8.69
C ASP A 80 12.48 12.27 -9.93
N ARG A 81 12.57 10.98 -10.28
CA ARG A 81 11.75 10.36 -11.33
C ARG A 81 10.26 10.39 -11.01
N GLY A 82 9.87 10.05 -9.78
CA GLY A 82 8.47 10.09 -9.36
C GLY A 82 7.86 11.49 -9.48
N LEU A 83 8.64 12.56 -9.28
CA LEU A 83 8.18 13.92 -9.51
C LEU A 83 7.89 14.20 -10.98
N THR A 84 8.63 13.61 -11.92
CA THR A 84 8.40 13.79 -13.36
C THR A 84 7.13 13.08 -13.87
N GLU A 85 6.66 12.07 -13.16
CA GLU A 85 5.43 11.34 -13.48
C GLU A 85 4.15 12.09 -13.05
N GLY A 86 4.32 13.16 -12.29
CA GLY A 86 3.25 14.02 -11.79
C GLY A 86 2.88 13.74 -10.33
N TRP A 87 2.64 14.80 -9.60
CA TRP A 87 2.28 14.77 -8.19
C TRP A 87 1.36 15.92 -7.80
N THR A 88 0.62 15.78 -6.69
CA THR A 88 -0.25 16.82 -6.13
C THR A 88 0.50 17.66 -5.10
N VAL A 89 0.39 18.98 -5.23
CA VAL A 89 0.95 19.95 -4.27
C VAL A 89 0.03 20.02 -3.05
N ASP A 90 0.58 19.77 -1.87
CA ASP A 90 -0.06 20.10 -0.59
C ASP A 90 0.54 21.44 -0.12
N PRO A 91 -0.25 22.53 -0.02
CA PRO A 91 0.26 23.81 0.43
C PRO A 91 0.87 23.82 1.84
N GLU A 92 0.44 22.86 2.68
CA GLU A 92 0.97 22.66 4.04
C GLU A 92 2.05 21.56 4.09
N GLY A 93 2.36 20.95 2.94
CA GLY A 93 3.36 19.91 2.82
C GLY A 93 4.79 20.43 2.75
N PRO A 94 5.79 19.53 2.74
CA PRO A 94 7.18 19.91 2.59
C PRO A 94 7.44 20.48 1.19
N SER A 95 8.43 21.38 1.08
CA SER A 95 8.96 21.77 -0.22
C SER A 95 9.62 20.57 -0.93
N VAL A 96 9.80 20.66 -2.24
CA VAL A 96 10.50 19.60 -3.01
C VAL A 96 11.93 19.40 -2.49
N GLY A 97 12.62 20.48 -2.13
CA GLY A 97 13.98 20.42 -1.56
C GLY A 97 13.98 19.68 -0.22
N ASP A 98 13.11 20.07 0.71
CA ASP A 98 13.01 19.42 2.02
C ASP A 98 12.63 17.93 1.88
N ALA A 99 11.72 17.63 0.95
CA ALA A 99 11.29 16.26 0.68
C ALA A 99 12.45 15.41 0.14
N ARG A 100 13.28 15.96 -0.73
CA ARG A 100 14.46 15.30 -1.28
C ARG A 100 15.53 15.03 -0.22
N ASP A 101 15.78 16.00 0.66
CA ASP A 101 16.72 15.85 1.78
C ASP A 101 16.22 14.81 2.80
N GLU A 102 14.90 14.74 3.02
CA GLU A 102 14.30 13.72 3.86
C GLU A 102 14.45 12.32 3.25
N VAL A 103 14.30 12.15 1.92
CA VAL A 103 14.57 10.88 1.23
C VAL A 103 16.02 10.45 1.46
N ALA A 104 16.99 11.33 1.27
CA ALA A 104 18.40 11.02 1.50
C ALA A 104 18.68 10.61 2.97
N SER A 105 18.02 11.27 3.92
CA SER A 105 18.14 10.95 5.34
C SER A 105 17.53 9.60 5.69
N LEU A 106 16.35 9.26 5.13
CA LEU A 106 15.70 7.96 5.32
C LEU A 106 16.49 6.84 4.64
N ALA A 107 17.03 7.10 3.44
CA ALA A 107 17.89 6.15 2.72
C ALA A 107 19.18 5.85 3.48
N THR A 108 19.69 6.81 4.25
CA THR A 108 20.83 6.59 5.15
C THR A 108 20.47 5.56 6.23
N VAL A 109 19.31 5.70 6.88
CA VAL A 109 18.83 4.70 7.87
C VAL A 109 18.55 3.36 7.21
N LEU A 110 17.94 3.35 6.03
CA LEU A 110 17.76 2.13 5.24
C LEU A 110 19.08 1.40 5.03
N ALA A 111 20.10 2.09 4.52
CA ALA A 111 21.40 1.50 4.18
C ALA A 111 22.19 1.03 5.40
N GLN A 112 22.12 1.75 6.52
CA GLN A 112 22.90 1.47 7.71
C GLN A 112 22.24 0.48 8.67
N GLU A 113 20.91 0.46 8.74
CA GLU A 113 20.20 -0.31 9.76
C GLU A 113 19.30 -1.41 9.20
N VAL A 114 18.68 -1.22 8.02
CA VAL A 114 17.76 -2.21 7.44
C VAL A 114 18.48 -3.16 6.50
N CYS A 115 19.23 -2.63 5.56
CA CYS A 115 19.92 -3.47 4.56
C CYS A 115 20.82 -4.55 5.16
N PRO A 116 21.65 -4.27 6.18
CA PRO A 116 22.49 -5.30 6.78
C PRO A 116 21.72 -6.38 7.55
N ALA A 117 20.47 -6.11 7.92
CA ALA A 117 19.66 -7.02 8.74
C ALA A 117 19.07 -8.20 7.94
N TYR A 118 19.11 -8.17 6.61
CA TYR A 118 18.42 -9.14 5.76
C TYR A 118 19.30 -9.65 4.63
N GLN A 119 19.28 -10.97 4.42
CA GLN A 119 19.77 -11.60 3.20
C GLN A 119 18.56 -12.01 2.36
N PRO A 120 18.27 -11.32 1.25
CA PRO A 120 17.04 -11.53 0.50
C PRO A 120 17.06 -12.83 -0.31
N THR A 121 15.88 -13.43 -0.42
CA THR A 121 15.59 -14.50 -1.38
C THR A 121 14.72 -13.99 -2.55
N HIS A 122 13.82 -13.05 -2.27
CA HIS A 122 12.96 -12.42 -3.26
C HIS A 122 12.84 -10.93 -2.97
N VAL A 123 12.78 -10.10 -4.01
CA VAL A 123 12.71 -8.63 -3.93
C VAL A 123 11.71 -8.12 -4.96
N GLU A 124 10.78 -7.23 -4.54
CA GLU A 124 9.74 -6.63 -5.41
C GLU A 124 9.01 -7.70 -6.22
N GLN A 125 8.64 -8.79 -5.56
CA GLN A 125 8.06 -9.93 -6.22
C GLN A 125 6.55 -9.80 -6.31
N THR A 126 6.02 -9.69 -7.53
CA THR A 126 4.57 -9.75 -7.77
C THR A 126 4.07 -11.17 -7.54
N VAL A 127 3.04 -11.29 -6.71
CA VAL A 127 2.39 -12.56 -6.37
C VAL A 127 0.91 -12.48 -6.66
N ARG A 128 0.38 -13.51 -7.32
CA ARG A 128 -1.04 -13.70 -7.57
C ARG A 128 -1.52 -14.94 -6.81
N ILE A 129 -2.59 -14.79 -6.03
CA ILE A 129 -3.28 -15.87 -5.35
C ILE A 129 -4.62 -16.06 -6.05
N GLU A 130 -4.81 -17.21 -6.67
CA GLU A 130 -6.06 -17.56 -7.33
C GLU A 130 -7.11 -17.96 -6.30
N LEU A 131 -8.31 -17.38 -6.41
CA LEU A 131 -9.43 -17.64 -5.51
C LEU A 131 -10.66 -18.06 -6.29
N PRO A 132 -11.11 -19.32 -6.16
CA PRO A 132 -12.34 -19.78 -6.81
C PRO A 132 -13.55 -18.96 -6.36
N GLY A 133 -14.36 -18.48 -7.30
CA GLY A 133 -15.61 -17.77 -7.03
C GLY A 133 -15.48 -16.30 -6.60
N ALA A 134 -14.26 -15.78 -6.43
CA ALA A 134 -13.98 -14.40 -6.08
C ALA A 134 -12.94 -13.79 -7.02
N HIS A 135 -12.64 -12.48 -6.88
CA HIS A 135 -11.48 -11.88 -7.51
C HIS A 135 -10.20 -12.54 -6.97
N ASP A 136 -9.22 -12.72 -7.83
CA ASP A 136 -7.89 -13.12 -7.37
C ASP A 136 -7.26 -12.02 -6.52
N MET A 137 -6.30 -12.40 -5.69
CA MET A 137 -5.49 -11.42 -4.99
C MET A 137 -4.18 -11.19 -5.72
N LEU A 138 -3.82 -9.93 -5.90
CA LEU A 138 -2.54 -9.51 -6.48
C LEU A 138 -1.85 -8.52 -5.55
N GLY A 139 -0.56 -8.71 -5.32
CA GLY A 139 0.25 -7.74 -4.57
C GLY A 139 1.72 -7.95 -4.84
N VAL A 140 2.51 -7.00 -4.38
CA VAL A 140 3.96 -7.05 -4.47
C VAL A 140 4.52 -7.24 -3.07
N ILE A 141 5.42 -8.20 -2.91
CA ILE A 141 6.21 -8.40 -1.69
C ILE A 141 7.50 -7.58 -1.87
N ASP A 142 7.72 -6.60 -1.00
CA ASP A 142 8.92 -5.77 -1.05
C ASP A 142 10.18 -6.62 -0.87
N LEU A 143 10.16 -7.50 0.15
CA LEU A 143 11.30 -8.35 0.47
C LEU A 143 10.86 -9.66 1.15
N ALA A 144 11.42 -10.79 0.72
CA ALA A 144 11.36 -12.06 1.47
C ALA A 144 12.78 -12.49 1.85
N ALA A 145 12.96 -12.85 3.12
CA ALA A 145 14.23 -13.29 3.70
C ALA A 145 13.98 -14.20 4.91
N ASP A 146 14.75 -15.28 5.06
CA ASP A 146 14.73 -16.17 6.24
C ASP A 146 13.34 -16.68 6.63
N GLY A 147 12.49 -17.01 5.64
CA GLY A 147 11.12 -17.48 5.87
C GLY A 147 10.15 -16.37 6.34
N LYS A 148 10.54 -15.11 6.20
CA LYS A 148 9.77 -13.93 6.59
C LYS A 148 9.44 -13.08 5.37
N VAL A 149 8.36 -12.30 5.48
CA VAL A 149 8.10 -11.19 4.58
C VAL A 149 8.38 -9.88 5.31
N ILE A 150 9.08 -9.00 4.65
CA ILE A 150 9.41 -7.68 5.16
C ILE A 150 8.77 -6.64 4.26
N ASP A 151 7.99 -5.75 4.85
CA ASP A 151 7.32 -4.63 4.18
C ASP A 151 7.94 -3.34 4.70
N LEU A 152 8.43 -2.51 3.78
CA LEU A 152 9.06 -1.24 4.09
C LEU A 152 8.00 -0.14 4.15
N LYS A 153 8.06 0.69 5.18
CA LYS A 153 7.16 1.85 5.31
C LYS A 153 7.95 3.10 5.66
N THR A 154 7.71 4.17 4.92
CA THR A 154 8.15 5.51 5.31
C THR A 154 6.98 6.22 5.96
N THR A 155 7.12 6.67 7.20
CA THR A 155 6.00 7.22 7.97
C THR A 155 6.42 8.30 8.93
N GLY A 156 5.57 9.30 9.16
CA GLY A 156 5.76 10.30 10.24
C GLY A 156 5.43 9.73 11.62
N LYS A 157 4.60 8.68 11.70
CA LYS A 157 4.19 8.05 12.96
C LYS A 157 4.12 6.54 12.78
N THR A 158 4.87 5.82 13.60
CA THR A 158 4.88 4.36 13.62
C THR A 158 3.52 3.80 14.05
N MET A 159 3.10 2.72 13.42
CA MET A 159 1.97 1.92 13.91
C MET A 159 2.30 1.30 15.26
N THR A 160 1.27 1.06 16.06
CA THR A 160 1.39 0.23 17.28
C THR A 160 1.37 -1.25 16.92
N GLN A 161 1.87 -2.11 17.82
CA GLN A 161 1.80 -3.57 17.65
C GLN A 161 0.36 -4.01 17.34
N GLY A 162 -0.63 -3.54 18.11
CA GLY A 162 -2.03 -3.92 17.92
C GLY A 162 -2.65 -3.44 16.60
N GLN A 163 -2.12 -2.39 15.97
CA GLN A 163 -2.51 -1.98 14.63
C GLN A 163 -1.92 -2.94 13.58
N VAL A 164 -0.63 -3.28 13.72
CA VAL A 164 0.04 -4.23 12.82
C VAL A 164 -0.60 -5.60 12.91
N ASP A 165 -0.91 -6.09 14.12
CA ASP A 165 -1.56 -7.39 14.32
C ASP A 165 -2.94 -7.50 13.62
N LYS A 166 -3.61 -6.38 13.41
CA LYS A 166 -4.93 -6.32 12.76
C LYS A 166 -4.88 -5.95 11.27
N LEU A 167 -3.70 -5.71 10.71
CA LEU A 167 -3.55 -5.22 9.34
C LEU A 167 -3.78 -6.34 8.31
N PRO A 168 -4.83 -6.28 7.46
CA PRO A 168 -5.13 -7.34 6.49
C PRO A 168 -4.03 -7.53 5.45
N GLN A 169 -3.29 -6.46 5.12
CA GLN A 169 -2.20 -6.50 4.15
C GLN A 169 -1.14 -7.54 4.52
N ILE A 170 -0.73 -7.60 5.78
CA ILE A 170 0.29 -8.57 6.20
C ILE A 170 -0.23 -10.01 6.28
N THR A 171 -1.56 -10.19 6.41
CA THR A 171 -2.16 -11.52 6.25
C THR A 171 -2.07 -11.99 4.80
N PHE A 172 -2.31 -11.08 3.84
CA PHE A 172 -2.08 -11.37 2.43
C PHE A 172 -0.60 -11.72 2.17
N TYR A 173 0.34 -10.96 2.71
CA TYR A 173 1.77 -11.22 2.52
C TYR A 173 2.21 -12.56 3.08
N ALA A 174 1.70 -12.96 4.24
CA ALA A 174 1.98 -14.28 4.80
C ALA A 174 1.48 -15.41 3.88
N ALA A 175 0.29 -15.25 3.27
CA ALA A 175 -0.24 -16.19 2.29
C ALA A 175 0.53 -16.15 0.95
N ALA A 176 0.92 -14.96 0.49
CA ALA A 176 1.67 -14.75 -0.74
C ALA A 176 3.06 -15.39 -0.68
N HIS A 177 3.70 -15.41 0.49
CA HIS A 177 4.96 -16.10 0.71
C HIS A 177 4.85 -17.60 0.38
N LYS A 178 3.71 -18.22 0.69
CA LYS A 178 3.48 -19.63 0.36
C LYS A 178 3.49 -19.88 -1.16
N VAL A 179 3.01 -18.92 -1.95
CA VAL A 179 3.04 -19.05 -3.42
C VAL A 179 4.48 -19.02 -3.93
N LEU A 180 5.35 -18.25 -3.29
CA LEU A 180 6.76 -18.13 -3.69
C LEU A 180 7.62 -19.30 -3.22
N THR A 181 7.39 -19.78 -2.01
CA THR A 181 8.33 -20.70 -1.32
C THR A 181 7.74 -22.06 -0.98
N GLY A 182 6.42 -22.25 -1.13
CA GLY A 182 5.70 -23.43 -0.66
C GLY A 182 5.24 -23.36 0.80
N GLU A 183 5.73 -22.40 1.60
CA GLU A 183 5.45 -22.27 3.03
C GLU A 183 4.86 -20.90 3.37
N ILE A 184 3.93 -20.89 4.34
CA ILE A 184 3.43 -19.63 4.91
C ILE A 184 4.58 -18.94 5.65
N ALA A 185 4.68 -17.62 5.52
CA ALA A 185 5.70 -16.87 6.25
C ALA A 185 5.57 -17.09 7.75
N ASN A 186 6.69 -17.40 8.40
CA ASN A 186 6.76 -17.56 9.85
C ASN A 186 6.44 -16.26 10.59
N GLU A 187 6.82 -15.13 9.97
CA GLU A 187 6.66 -13.79 10.51
C GLU A 187 6.49 -12.81 9.35
N VAL A 188 5.66 -11.78 9.52
CA VAL A 188 5.63 -10.60 8.65
C VAL A 188 6.15 -9.42 9.45
N VAL A 189 7.12 -8.72 8.89
CA VAL A 189 7.82 -7.62 9.54
C VAL A 189 7.47 -6.31 8.82
N ILE A 190 7.07 -5.31 9.57
CA ILE A 190 6.99 -3.93 9.08
C ILE A 190 8.26 -3.21 9.53
N GLU A 191 9.08 -2.82 8.58
CA GLU A 191 10.23 -1.95 8.79
C GLU A 191 9.83 -0.51 8.56
N ASN A 192 9.60 0.23 9.64
CA ASN A 192 9.25 1.63 9.56
C ASN A 192 10.51 2.50 9.56
N LEU A 193 10.70 3.25 8.50
CA LEU A 193 11.63 4.36 8.44
C LEU A 193 10.87 5.62 8.86
N VAL A 194 11.08 6.04 10.11
CA VAL A 194 10.29 7.10 10.74
C VAL A 194 10.89 8.45 10.43
N LYS A 195 10.07 9.29 9.77
CA LYS A 195 10.37 10.70 9.48
C LYS A 195 10.41 11.51 10.77
N SER A 196 11.54 12.06 11.10
CA SER A 196 11.75 12.93 12.26
C SER A 196 13.04 13.73 12.08
N LYS A 197 13.30 14.69 12.97
CA LYS A 197 14.59 15.44 12.97
C LYS A 197 15.82 14.51 12.97
N LYS A 198 15.69 13.33 13.55
CA LYS A 198 16.65 12.23 13.45
C LYS A 198 15.87 11.00 12.99
N PRO A 199 15.88 10.69 11.70
CA PRO A 199 15.22 9.51 11.19
C PRO A 199 15.69 8.25 11.92
N LYS A 200 14.80 7.31 12.09
CA LYS A 200 15.08 6.07 12.82
C LYS A 200 14.33 4.88 12.24
N ARG A 201 14.90 3.70 12.41
CA ARG A 201 14.26 2.42 12.16
C ARG A 201 13.37 2.01 13.33
N VAL A 202 12.17 1.53 13.05
CA VAL A 202 11.32 0.84 14.03
C VAL A 202 10.77 -0.42 13.38
N ARG A 203 11.21 -1.57 13.89
CA ARG A 203 10.77 -2.89 13.44
C ARG A 203 9.59 -3.36 14.27
N ILE A 204 8.52 -3.78 13.60
CA ILE A 204 7.34 -4.40 14.23
C ILE A 204 7.05 -5.70 13.50
N ALA A 205 7.01 -6.79 14.23
CA ALA A 205 6.77 -8.10 13.68
C ALA A 205 5.41 -8.65 14.13
N SER A 206 4.79 -9.46 13.28
CA SER A 206 3.50 -10.10 13.58
C SER A 206 3.43 -11.46 12.91
N THR A 207 2.71 -12.38 13.54
CA THR A 207 2.41 -13.72 13.00
C THR A 207 0.96 -13.81 12.59
N ARG A 208 0.60 -14.81 11.79
CA ARG A 208 -0.77 -15.05 11.32
C ARG A 208 -1.24 -16.45 11.63
N ASP A 209 -2.48 -16.55 12.09
CA ASP A 209 -3.13 -17.82 12.36
C ASP A 209 -4.30 -18.12 11.38
N LYS A 210 -4.96 -19.25 11.56
CA LYS A 210 -6.08 -19.65 10.70
C LYS A 210 -7.25 -18.65 10.73
N ARG A 211 -7.46 -17.92 11.84
CA ARG A 211 -8.53 -16.93 11.97
C ARG A 211 -8.26 -15.71 11.12
N ASP A 212 -6.99 -15.28 11.07
CA ASP A 212 -6.58 -14.16 10.21
C ASP A 212 -6.84 -14.46 8.73
N PHE A 213 -6.47 -15.66 8.28
CA PHE A 213 -6.72 -16.09 6.89
C PHE A 213 -8.21 -16.24 6.59
N SER A 214 -9.00 -16.77 7.54
CA SER A 214 -10.46 -16.86 7.39
C SER A 214 -11.11 -15.48 7.30
N ALA A 215 -10.66 -14.52 8.13
CA ALA A 215 -11.15 -13.15 8.10
C ALA A 215 -10.77 -12.43 6.80
N LEU A 216 -9.56 -12.64 6.29
CA LEU A 216 -9.14 -12.11 5.00
C LEU A 216 -10.00 -12.68 3.87
N ALA A 217 -10.22 -14.01 3.83
CA ALA A 217 -11.04 -14.67 2.83
C ALA A 217 -12.50 -14.15 2.85
N ALA A 218 -13.08 -13.97 4.03
CA ALA A 218 -14.42 -13.40 4.17
C ALA A 218 -14.51 -11.97 3.60
N ARG A 219 -13.50 -11.12 3.86
CA ARG A 219 -13.41 -9.76 3.31
C ARG A 219 -13.30 -9.78 1.78
N ILE A 220 -12.42 -10.62 1.24
CA ILE A 220 -12.25 -10.75 -0.22
C ILE A 220 -13.57 -11.15 -0.87
N ASN A 221 -14.26 -12.15 -0.34
CA ASN A 221 -15.53 -12.63 -0.87
C ASN A 221 -16.61 -11.53 -0.82
N ALA A 222 -16.75 -10.84 0.30
CA ALA A 222 -17.73 -9.75 0.45
C ALA A 222 -17.46 -8.60 -0.51
N VAL A 223 -16.20 -8.16 -0.61
CA VAL A 223 -15.78 -7.09 -1.52
C VAL A 223 -15.97 -7.51 -2.97
N SER A 224 -15.58 -8.73 -3.34
CA SER A 224 -15.78 -9.27 -4.69
C SER A 224 -17.26 -9.32 -5.08
N ALA A 225 -18.11 -9.80 -4.19
CA ALA A 225 -19.56 -9.86 -4.43
C ALA A 225 -20.15 -8.44 -4.57
N GLY A 226 -19.77 -7.52 -3.72
CA GLY A 226 -20.21 -6.12 -3.79
C GLY A 226 -19.80 -5.44 -5.10
N ILE A 227 -18.58 -5.61 -5.53
CA ILE A 227 -18.09 -5.07 -6.80
C ILE A 227 -18.86 -5.67 -7.99
N GLN A 228 -19.04 -6.98 -8.01
CA GLN A 228 -19.79 -7.70 -9.07
C GLN A 228 -21.25 -7.24 -9.13
N ALA A 229 -21.85 -6.93 -7.98
CA ALA A 229 -23.22 -6.41 -7.88
C ALA A 229 -23.33 -4.88 -8.14
N GLY A 230 -22.22 -4.18 -8.37
CA GLY A 230 -22.22 -2.72 -8.56
C GLY A 230 -22.52 -1.92 -7.28
N VAL A 231 -22.30 -2.52 -6.10
CA VAL A 231 -22.59 -1.90 -4.80
C VAL A 231 -21.38 -1.11 -4.33
N PHE A 232 -21.47 0.21 -4.28
CA PHE A 232 -20.38 1.11 -3.88
C PHE A 232 -20.88 2.10 -2.82
N VAL A 233 -20.88 1.64 -1.56
CA VAL A 233 -21.36 2.43 -0.43
C VAL A 233 -20.37 3.55 -0.13
N PRO A 234 -20.79 4.83 -0.08
CA PRO A 234 -19.91 5.93 0.32
C PRO A 234 -19.48 5.78 1.77
N ALA A 235 -18.38 6.46 2.14
CA ALA A 235 -17.96 6.52 3.53
C ALA A 235 -19.05 7.15 4.41
N GLU A 236 -19.06 6.78 5.69
CA GLU A 236 -19.97 7.33 6.68
C GLU A 236 -19.84 8.86 6.76
N ALA A 237 -20.98 9.54 6.94
CA ALA A 237 -21.00 10.99 7.12
C ALA A 237 -20.17 11.39 8.36
N GLY A 238 -19.30 12.39 8.21
CA GLY A 238 -18.38 12.83 9.24
C GLY A 238 -17.11 12.00 9.38
N SER A 239 -16.89 11.00 8.51
CA SER A 239 -15.61 10.31 8.44
C SER A 239 -14.47 11.30 8.21
N TRP A 240 -13.41 11.21 9.01
CA TRP A 240 -12.22 12.07 8.88
C TRP A 240 -11.56 11.97 7.49
N MET A 241 -11.78 10.84 6.80
CA MET A 241 -11.30 10.63 5.43
C MET A 241 -12.06 11.46 4.39
N CYS A 242 -13.31 11.85 4.69
CA CYS A 242 -14.11 12.72 3.84
C CYS A 242 -13.74 14.20 4.08
N SER A 243 -12.53 14.57 3.67
CA SER A 243 -12.02 15.94 3.77
C SER A 243 -11.10 16.26 2.59
N PRO A 244 -10.94 17.55 2.22
CA PRO A 244 -10.04 17.95 1.12
C PRO A 244 -8.61 17.41 1.27
N ARG A 245 -8.15 17.29 2.51
CA ARG A 245 -6.80 16.83 2.82
C ARG A 245 -6.58 15.34 2.51
N TRP A 246 -7.62 14.51 2.69
CA TRP A 246 -7.48 13.05 2.64
C TRP A 246 -8.15 12.38 1.46
N CYS A 247 -9.14 13.03 0.86
CA CYS A 247 -9.89 12.50 -0.26
C CYS A 247 -9.67 13.34 -1.51
N GLY A 248 -8.89 12.86 -2.45
CA GLY A 248 -8.66 13.55 -3.72
C GLY A 248 -9.91 13.72 -4.59
N TYR A 249 -11.02 13.08 -4.22
CA TYR A 249 -12.32 13.23 -4.88
C TYR A 249 -13.27 14.17 -4.14
N TYR A 250 -12.82 14.80 -3.04
CA TYR A 250 -13.68 15.56 -2.13
C TYR A 250 -14.51 16.63 -2.85
N ASP A 251 -13.84 17.47 -3.65
CA ASP A 251 -14.46 18.63 -4.30
C ASP A 251 -15.50 18.25 -5.38
N SER A 252 -15.39 17.07 -5.94
CA SER A 252 -16.30 16.56 -6.99
C SER A 252 -17.21 15.43 -6.49
N CYS A 253 -17.14 15.09 -5.18
CA CYS A 253 -17.91 13.99 -4.61
C CYS A 253 -19.39 14.36 -4.44
N PRO A 254 -20.35 13.62 -5.02
CA PRO A 254 -21.77 13.95 -4.94
C PRO A 254 -22.33 13.81 -3.51
N TYR A 255 -21.67 13.05 -2.65
CA TYR A 255 -22.13 12.81 -1.28
C TYR A 255 -21.62 13.84 -0.26
N VAL A 256 -20.66 14.68 -0.62
CA VAL A 256 -20.08 15.70 0.28
C VAL A 256 -20.45 17.11 -0.20
N ASN A 257 -20.18 17.42 -1.46
CA ASN A 257 -20.44 18.74 -2.04
C ASN A 257 -21.72 18.76 -2.88
N GLY A 258 -22.58 17.81 -2.64
CA GLY A 258 -23.72 17.40 -3.42
C GLY A 258 -24.42 18.48 -4.23
N ALA A 259 -24.41 18.33 -5.54
CA ALA A 259 -25.66 18.49 -6.25
C ALA A 259 -26.68 17.66 -5.46
N LYS A 260 -27.72 18.30 -4.90
CA LYS A 260 -28.79 17.61 -4.18
C LYS A 260 -29.20 16.42 -5.03
N THR A 261 -28.70 15.24 -4.68
CA THR A 261 -29.17 14.00 -5.28
C THR A 261 -30.66 14.00 -5.00
N THR A 262 -31.44 13.88 -6.04
CA THR A 262 -32.88 13.69 -5.91
C THR A 262 -33.04 12.61 -4.84
N ILE A 263 -33.69 12.97 -3.73
CA ILE A 263 -34.05 12.00 -2.70
C ILE A 263 -34.82 10.93 -3.48
N VAL A 264 -34.25 9.75 -3.59
CA VAL A 264 -35.01 8.60 -4.06
C VAL A 264 -36.12 8.48 -3.02
N ASP A 265 -37.35 8.77 -3.41
CA ASP A 265 -38.51 8.54 -2.55
C ASP A 265 -38.44 7.09 -2.11
N LEU A 266 -38.07 6.90 -0.84
CA LEU A 266 -38.13 5.58 -0.21
C LEU A 266 -39.62 5.25 -0.11
N HIS A 267 -40.10 4.58 -1.16
CA HIS A 267 -41.41 3.96 -1.08
C HIS A 267 -41.33 2.83 -0.06
N VAL A 268 -41.84 3.09 1.13
CA VAL A 268 -41.99 2.06 2.16
C VAL A 268 -43.23 1.25 1.78
N PRO A 269 -43.11 -0.02 1.37
CA PRO A 269 -44.27 -0.84 1.05
C PRO A 269 -45.10 -1.01 2.33
N GLY A 270 -46.32 -0.45 2.38
CA GLY A 270 -47.26 -0.71 3.48
C GLY A 270 -47.85 0.54 4.20
N GLU A 271 -47.60 1.77 3.74
CA GLU A 271 -48.43 2.92 4.13
C GLU A 271 -49.50 3.24 3.07
#